data_c499a4db07f42bc37c712294d21c1182
#
_entry.id   c499a4db07f42bc37c712294d21c1182
#
_cell.length_a   1.000
_cell.length_b   1.000
_cell.length_c   1.000
_cell.angle_alpha   90.00
_cell.angle_beta   90.00
_cell.angle_gamma   90.00
#
_symmetry.space_group_name_H-M   'P 1'
#
loop_
_entity.id
_entity.type
_entity.pdbx_description
1 polymer ?
#
loop_
_entity_poly.entity_id
_entity_poly.type
_entity_poly.pdbx_seq_one_letter_code
_entity_poly.pdbx_strand_id
1 'polypeptide(L)'
;MRLKRFLYSLAMLLLVSAAVQAQTVYPKREFRGAWIQAVNGQFTGMSEKEMKSYLVTMLDNLQKVNVNAVIFQVRVEGDALYESRYEPWSRFLTGVQGRSPGWDPLAFMVDECHKRNMELHAWINPYRARTKSTKKVAANHLSSKKPGDFISYDGQLYFNPSLQSNREHICGIVRDILYRYDVDGLHIDDYFYPYPAAGKEFADDKWFKQSGAADKGAWRRENVNHLIYQLYRTVREVKPWVKFGVSPFGIYRNEKSWEFGSKTNGLQCYDDLYADVLYWIEQGWVDYCIPQVYWEIGHKAADYEELVQWWAKYAAGRPLYIGQDVQRTIKAKDAASPTGNQQADKYRMQREQENIQGSCFWDAASAASNAGGYRDVLAGGMYRYPALMPLYTFIDSKAPAKVKGVRLIEEGDGNVLVWLLSKKAYKDEMNAPHRFVVYCFEKGEKVKLDSPKNIMAITSKPFFKLPKGMKGKFTFVVTVLDRMQNESKGVKCKVKL
;
A
#
# COMPACT_ATOMS: atom_id res chain seq x y z
N MET A 1 -9.36 43.28 -45.42
CA MET A 1 -8.91 41.88 -45.58
C MET A 1 -7.95 41.39 -44.47
N ARG A 2 -6.99 42.21 -44.03
CA ARG A 2 -6.01 41.79 -42.99
C ARG A 2 -6.62 41.51 -41.61
N LEU A 3 -7.61 42.29 -41.16
CA LEU A 3 -8.29 42.14 -39.87
C LEU A 3 -9.11 40.83 -39.75
N LYS A 4 -9.77 40.41 -40.84
CA LYS A 4 -10.53 39.13 -40.87
C LYS A 4 -9.57 37.92 -40.82
N ARG A 5 -8.41 37.97 -41.46
CA ARG A 5 -7.40 36.90 -41.38
C ARG A 5 -6.82 36.79 -39.99
N PHE A 6 -6.60 37.89 -39.29
CA PHE A 6 -6.10 37.90 -37.90
C PHE A 6 -7.12 37.30 -36.93
N LEU A 7 -8.41 37.62 -37.09
CA LEU A 7 -9.49 37.05 -36.28
C LEU A 7 -9.70 35.55 -36.53
N TYR A 8 -9.54 35.07 -37.76
CA TYR A 8 -9.58 33.63 -38.06
C TYR A 8 -8.35 32.89 -37.50
N SER A 9 -7.17 33.48 -37.52
CA SER A 9 -5.97 32.91 -36.93
C SER A 9 -6.07 32.86 -35.40
N LEU A 10 -6.63 33.88 -34.76
CA LEU A 10 -6.87 33.95 -33.33
C LEU A 10 -7.94 32.94 -32.88
N ALA A 11 -9.01 32.79 -33.65
CA ALA A 11 -10.07 31.82 -33.42
C ALA A 11 -9.56 30.37 -33.61
N MET A 12 -8.68 30.14 -34.60
CA MET A 12 -8.03 28.84 -34.81
C MET A 12 -7.04 28.49 -33.70
N LEU A 13 -6.29 29.48 -33.19
CA LEU A 13 -5.39 29.30 -32.02
C LEU A 13 -6.20 29.03 -30.74
N LEU A 14 -7.36 29.68 -30.55
CA LEU A 14 -8.26 29.44 -29.41
C LEU A 14 -8.96 28.07 -29.50
N LEU A 15 -9.28 27.58 -30.70
CA LEU A 15 -9.85 26.27 -30.93
C LEU A 15 -8.81 25.14 -30.76
N VAL A 16 -7.52 25.40 -31.06
CA VAL A 16 -6.43 24.47 -30.82
C VAL A 16 -6.05 24.40 -29.34
N SER A 17 -6.18 25.51 -28.59
CA SER A 17 -5.95 25.52 -27.14
C SER A 17 -7.09 24.89 -26.33
N ALA A 18 -8.33 24.81 -26.89
CA ALA A 18 -9.44 24.11 -26.23
C ALA A 18 -9.47 22.59 -26.45
N ALA A 19 -8.59 22.05 -27.30
CA ALA A 19 -8.58 20.62 -27.66
C ALA A 19 -7.42 19.82 -27.03
N VAL A 20 -6.60 20.40 -26.18
CA VAL A 20 -5.71 19.65 -25.29
C VAL A 20 -6.46 19.35 -23.99
N GLN A 21 -7.58 18.62 -24.08
CA GLN A 21 -7.97 17.74 -22.98
C GLN A 21 -6.80 16.78 -22.81
N ALA A 22 -6.04 16.97 -21.73
CA ALA A 22 -4.99 16.03 -21.35
C ALA A 22 -5.62 14.64 -21.36
N GLN A 23 -5.26 13.84 -22.37
CA GLN A 23 -5.80 12.50 -22.52
C GLN A 23 -5.42 11.76 -21.24
N THR A 24 -6.40 11.38 -20.43
CA THR A 24 -6.17 10.68 -19.17
C THR A 24 -5.30 9.45 -19.46
N VAL A 25 -4.06 9.51 -19.09
CA VAL A 25 -3.12 8.40 -19.25
C VAL A 25 -3.47 7.35 -18.20
N TYR A 26 -3.86 6.16 -18.65
CA TYR A 26 -4.09 5.04 -17.76
C TYR A 26 -2.81 4.20 -17.72
N PRO A 27 -2.07 4.22 -16.58
CA PRO A 27 -0.85 3.45 -16.48
C PRO A 27 -1.17 1.95 -16.45
N LYS A 28 -0.36 1.15 -17.15
CA LYS A 28 -0.44 -0.32 -17.07
C LYS A 28 -0.11 -0.82 -15.67
N ARG A 29 0.78 -0.12 -14.96
CA ARG A 29 1.24 -0.45 -13.62
C ARG A 29 1.00 0.71 -12.68
N GLU A 30 0.32 0.43 -11.57
CA GLU A 30 -0.01 1.43 -10.56
C GLU A 30 -0.36 0.71 -9.26
N PHE A 31 0.26 1.11 -8.16
CA PHE A 31 -0.14 0.68 -6.82
C PHE A 31 -1.48 1.34 -6.46
N ARG A 32 -2.47 0.55 -6.11
CA ARG A 32 -3.81 1.00 -5.72
C ARG A 32 -4.14 0.36 -4.38
N GLY A 33 -3.63 0.98 -3.32
CA GLY A 33 -3.70 0.44 -1.98
C GLY A 33 -4.81 1.02 -1.13
N ALA A 34 -5.18 0.28 -0.08
CA ALA A 34 -6.11 0.71 0.95
C ALA A 34 -5.66 0.21 2.32
N TRP A 35 -5.66 1.08 3.34
CA TRP A 35 -5.39 0.68 4.72
C TRP A 35 -6.66 0.21 5.43
N ILE A 36 -6.57 -0.96 6.06
CA ILE A 36 -7.60 -1.49 6.98
C ILE A 36 -6.98 -1.49 8.38
N GLN A 37 -7.40 -0.53 9.19
CA GLN A 37 -6.92 -0.39 10.57
C GLN A 37 -7.75 -1.26 11.54
N ALA A 38 -7.15 -1.59 12.68
CA ALA A 38 -7.83 -2.21 13.81
C ALA A 38 -7.86 -1.30 15.04
N VAL A 39 -6.93 -0.37 15.14
CA VAL A 39 -6.69 0.50 16.32
C VAL A 39 -7.90 1.31 16.78
N ASN A 40 -8.82 1.63 15.89
CA ASN A 40 -10.04 2.38 16.21
C ASN A 40 -11.20 1.48 16.70
N GLY A 41 -10.96 0.17 16.86
CA GLY A 41 -11.92 -0.75 17.44
C GLY A 41 -13.06 -1.17 16.51
N GLN A 42 -12.91 -0.98 15.19
CA GLN A 42 -13.96 -1.28 14.22
C GLN A 42 -14.38 -2.76 14.18
N PHE A 43 -13.55 -3.67 14.67
CA PHE A 43 -13.84 -5.11 14.75
C PHE A 43 -14.27 -5.56 16.15
N THR A 44 -14.13 -4.67 17.15
CA THR A 44 -14.33 -5.03 18.56
C THR A 44 -15.76 -5.51 18.83
N GLY A 45 -15.89 -6.73 19.32
CA GLY A 45 -17.17 -7.34 19.65
C GLY A 45 -17.94 -7.95 18.48
N MET A 46 -17.40 -7.90 17.26
CA MET A 46 -17.96 -8.65 16.13
C MET A 46 -17.73 -10.15 16.35
N SER A 47 -18.76 -10.94 16.08
CA SER A 47 -18.61 -12.39 15.92
C SER A 47 -17.75 -12.70 14.69
N GLU A 48 -17.19 -13.91 14.61
CA GLU A 48 -16.45 -14.38 13.43
C GLU A 48 -17.23 -14.16 12.13
N LYS A 49 -18.52 -14.54 12.12
CA LYS A 49 -19.38 -14.41 10.94
C LYS A 49 -19.57 -12.95 10.51
N GLU A 50 -19.79 -12.06 11.47
CA GLU A 50 -19.98 -10.62 11.20
C GLU A 50 -18.69 -10.00 10.66
N MET A 51 -17.54 -10.26 11.30
CA MET A 51 -16.26 -9.73 10.85
C MET A 51 -15.88 -10.26 9.46
N LYS A 52 -16.04 -11.55 9.20
CA LYS A 52 -15.80 -12.15 7.87
C LYS A 52 -16.71 -11.53 6.81
N SER A 53 -18.00 -11.38 7.07
CA SER A 53 -18.95 -10.76 6.15
C SER A 53 -18.61 -9.29 5.87
N TYR A 54 -18.24 -8.53 6.91
CA TYR A 54 -17.82 -7.14 6.79
C TYR A 54 -16.57 -6.99 5.92
N LEU A 55 -15.53 -7.79 6.19
CA LEU A 55 -14.28 -7.76 5.43
C LEU A 55 -14.47 -8.21 3.98
N VAL A 56 -15.24 -9.27 3.72
CA VAL A 56 -15.57 -9.73 2.35
C VAL A 56 -16.30 -8.64 1.58
N THR A 57 -17.32 -8.02 2.17
CA THR A 57 -18.08 -6.92 1.52
C THR A 57 -17.16 -5.73 1.19
N MET A 58 -16.26 -5.38 2.11
CA MET A 58 -15.27 -4.32 1.89
C MET A 58 -14.34 -4.67 0.72
N LEU A 59 -13.77 -5.87 0.71
CA LEU A 59 -12.87 -6.32 -0.35
C LEU A 59 -13.56 -6.41 -1.71
N ASP A 60 -14.82 -6.87 -1.76
CA ASP A 60 -15.62 -6.91 -3.00
C ASP A 60 -15.85 -5.50 -3.56
N ASN A 61 -16.13 -4.52 -2.71
CA ASN A 61 -16.30 -3.15 -3.11
C ASN A 61 -15.00 -2.49 -3.57
N LEU A 62 -13.86 -2.82 -2.95
CA LEU A 62 -12.54 -2.38 -3.38
C LEU A 62 -12.13 -3.02 -4.71
N GLN A 63 -12.48 -4.29 -4.93
CA GLN A 63 -12.22 -4.99 -6.21
C GLN A 63 -12.96 -4.34 -7.38
N LYS A 64 -14.21 -3.89 -7.18
CA LYS A 64 -15.00 -3.21 -8.21
C LYS A 64 -14.34 -1.96 -8.77
N VAL A 65 -13.42 -1.36 -8.02
CA VAL A 65 -12.66 -0.17 -8.45
C VAL A 65 -11.19 -0.48 -8.69
N ASN A 66 -10.86 -1.73 -8.99
CA ASN A 66 -9.51 -2.14 -9.36
C ASN A 66 -8.43 -1.83 -8.31
N VAL A 67 -8.77 -1.84 -7.01
CA VAL A 67 -7.78 -1.87 -5.93
C VAL A 67 -7.00 -3.17 -6.02
N ASN A 68 -5.68 -3.13 -5.88
CA ASN A 68 -4.80 -4.28 -6.07
C ASN A 68 -3.91 -4.60 -4.87
N ALA A 69 -4.00 -3.80 -3.79
CA ALA A 69 -3.30 -4.05 -2.54
C ALA A 69 -4.12 -3.63 -1.32
N VAL A 70 -4.00 -4.40 -0.24
CA VAL A 70 -4.58 -4.10 1.07
C VAL A 70 -3.46 -4.11 2.11
N ILE A 71 -3.41 -3.06 2.92
CA ILE A 71 -2.50 -2.96 4.05
C ILE A 71 -3.33 -3.16 5.31
N PHE A 72 -3.24 -4.36 5.91
CA PHE A 72 -4.06 -4.80 7.03
C PHE A 72 -3.30 -4.74 8.34
N GLN A 73 -3.82 -3.98 9.33
CA GLN A 73 -3.18 -3.84 10.63
C GLN A 73 -3.34 -5.13 11.45
N VAL A 74 -2.22 -5.81 11.67
CA VAL A 74 -2.18 -7.11 12.36
C VAL A 74 -1.52 -7.04 13.73
N ARG A 75 -0.84 -5.93 14.06
CA ARG A 75 -0.23 -5.69 15.37
C ARG A 75 -0.46 -4.25 15.80
N VAL A 76 -1.13 -4.03 16.94
CA VAL A 76 -1.62 -2.72 17.37
C VAL A 76 -0.97 -2.22 18.65
N GLU A 77 -0.97 -3.03 19.71
CA GLU A 77 -0.56 -2.67 21.08
C GLU A 77 0.38 -3.73 21.68
N GLY A 78 1.40 -4.19 20.95
CA GLY A 78 2.19 -5.35 21.37
C GLY A 78 1.32 -6.60 21.49
N ASP A 79 0.35 -6.72 20.62
CA ASP A 79 -0.66 -7.77 20.52
C ASP A 79 -0.96 -8.10 19.06
N ALA A 80 -1.65 -9.19 18.80
CA ALA A 80 -1.79 -9.73 17.45
C ALA A 80 -3.25 -9.96 17.04
N LEU A 81 -3.57 -9.70 15.75
CA LEU A 81 -4.79 -10.10 15.07
C LEU A 81 -4.61 -11.43 14.32
N TYR A 82 -3.73 -12.28 14.82
CA TYR A 82 -3.43 -13.62 14.31
C TYR A 82 -2.92 -14.49 15.47
N GLU A 83 -2.86 -15.78 15.30
CA GLU A 83 -2.32 -16.67 16.32
C GLU A 83 -0.79 -16.49 16.43
N SER A 84 -0.35 -15.57 17.31
CA SER A 84 1.07 -15.26 17.51
C SER A 84 1.73 -16.19 18.54
N ARG A 85 2.98 -16.59 18.28
CA ARG A 85 3.83 -17.29 19.25
C ARG A 85 4.49 -16.36 20.26
N TYR A 86 4.43 -15.04 20.02
CA TYR A 86 5.17 -14.03 20.77
C TYR A 86 4.26 -13.13 21.63
N GLU A 87 3.07 -12.80 21.14
CA GLU A 87 2.21 -11.76 21.71
C GLU A 87 0.79 -12.26 21.93
N PRO A 88 0.02 -11.68 22.89
CA PRO A 88 -1.36 -12.03 23.13
C PRO A 88 -2.27 -11.66 21.97
N TRP A 89 -3.43 -12.28 21.88
CA TRP A 89 -4.52 -11.85 21.02
C TRP A 89 -4.92 -10.40 21.31
N SER A 90 -5.18 -9.64 20.28
CA SER A 90 -5.56 -8.24 20.41
C SER A 90 -6.98 -8.07 21.00
N ARG A 91 -7.11 -7.10 21.90
CA ARG A 91 -8.44 -6.69 22.42
C ARG A 91 -9.34 -6.11 21.34
N PHE A 92 -8.79 -5.63 20.24
CA PHE A 92 -9.54 -5.08 19.10
C PHE A 92 -10.34 -6.14 18.33
N LEU A 93 -10.20 -7.41 18.71
CA LEU A 93 -11.06 -8.52 18.23
C LEU A 93 -12.22 -8.78 19.23
N THR A 94 -11.87 -9.15 20.44
CA THR A 94 -12.84 -9.69 21.42
C THR A 94 -13.21 -8.69 22.53
N GLY A 95 -12.63 -7.49 22.52
CA GLY A 95 -12.72 -6.52 23.62
C GLY A 95 -11.78 -6.82 24.79
N VAL A 96 -11.15 -8.00 24.84
CA VAL A 96 -10.26 -8.43 25.93
C VAL A 96 -8.95 -8.94 25.35
N GLN A 97 -7.82 -8.28 25.70
CA GLN A 97 -6.50 -8.70 25.26
C GLN A 97 -6.15 -10.07 25.85
N GLY A 98 -5.62 -10.96 25.01
CA GLY A 98 -5.29 -12.34 25.35
C GLY A 98 -6.42 -13.35 25.13
N ARG A 99 -7.68 -12.90 24.89
CA ARG A 99 -8.79 -13.79 24.56
C ARG A 99 -8.75 -14.11 23.06
N SER A 100 -8.66 -15.40 22.73
CA SER A 100 -8.74 -15.87 21.35
C SER A 100 -10.13 -15.62 20.75
N PRO A 101 -10.22 -15.17 19.48
CA PRO A 101 -11.49 -15.09 18.76
C PRO A 101 -11.98 -16.46 18.25
N GLY A 102 -11.15 -17.53 18.36
CA GLY A 102 -11.45 -18.87 17.87
C GLY A 102 -11.13 -19.10 16.39
N TRP A 103 -10.59 -18.12 15.69
CA TRP A 103 -10.20 -18.18 14.29
C TRP A 103 -9.02 -17.22 14.01
N ASP A 104 -8.41 -17.31 12.83
CA ASP A 104 -7.24 -16.51 12.46
C ASP A 104 -7.61 -15.43 11.41
N PRO A 105 -7.74 -14.15 11.81
CA PRO A 105 -8.06 -13.05 10.90
C PRO A 105 -7.01 -12.81 9.82
N LEU A 106 -5.71 -12.99 10.10
CA LEU A 106 -4.65 -12.76 9.10
C LEU A 106 -4.69 -13.86 8.03
N ALA A 107 -4.81 -15.13 8.42
CA ALA A 107 -4.95 -16.23 7.46
C ALA A 107 -6.15 -16.01 6.54
N PHE A 108 -7.30 -15.64 7.12
CA PHE A 108 -8.52 -15.34 6.36
C PHE A 108 -8.30 -14.18 5.37
N MET A 109 -7.67 -13.09 5.80
CA MET A 109 -7.45 -11.92 4.95
C MET A 109 -6.47 -12.20 3.80
N VAL A 110 -5.42 -13.00 4.03
CA VAL A 110 -4.51 -13.46 2.97
C VAL A 110 -5.29 -14.20 1.89
N ASP A 111 -6.11 -15.18 2.29
CA ASP A 111 -6.92 -15.97 1.35
C ASP A 111 -7.92 -15.10 0.57
N GLU A 112 -8.63 -14.21 1.26
CA GLU A 112 -9.66 -13.36 0.63
C GLU A 112 -9.05 -12.30 -0.30
N CYS A 113 -7.88 -11.75 0.03
CA CYS A 113 -7.15 -10.85 -0.86
C CYS A 113 -6.63 -11.59 -2.09
N HIS A 114 -6.00 -12.74 -1.94
CA HIS A 114 -5.48 -13.54 -3.05
C HIS A 114 -6.58 -14.05 -3.99
N LYS A 115 -7.75 -14.44 -3.47
CA LYS A 115 -8.93 -14.79 -4.30
C LYS A 115 -9.35 -13.64 -5.23
N ARG A 116 -9.11 -12.40 -4.82
CA ARG A 116 -9.43 -11.17 -5.58
C ARG A 116 -8.24 -10.60 -6.34
N ASN A 117 -7.12 -11.32 -6.39
CA ASN A 117 -5.85 -10.87 -6.99
C ASN A 117 -5.27 -9.59 -6.39
N MET A 118 -5.59 -9.31 -5.13
CA MET A 118 -4.99 -8.26 -4.33
C MET A 118 -3.77 -8.78 -3.58
N GLU A 119 -2.75 -7.95 -3.40
CA GLU A 119 -1.69 -8.22 -2.44
C GLU A 119 -2.17 -7.91 -1.02
N LEU A 120 -1.70 -8.68 -0.03
CA LEU A 120 -1.88 -8.38 1.38
C LEU A 120 -0.54 -8.00 2.00
N HIS A 121 -0.46 -6.78 2.54
CA HIS A 121 0.67 -6.29 3.32
C HIS A 121 0.29 -6.29 4.81
N ALA A 122 1.03 -7.06 5.61
CA ALA A 122 0.83 -7.10 7.05
C ALA A 122 1.38 -5.83 7.70
N TRP A 123 0.48 -5.02 8.27
CA TRP A 123 0.87 -3.79 8.93
C TRP A 123 1.05 -4.00 10.43
N ILE A 124 2.25 -3.68 10.91
CA ILE A 124 2.60 -3.69 12.33
C ILE A 124 2.93 -2.27 12.81
N ASN A 125 2.43 -1.90 13.99
CA ASN A 125 2.98 -0.79 14.73
C ASN A 125 4.15 -1.30 15.59
N PRO A 126 5.41 -0.83 15.40
CA PRO A 126 6.55 -1.47 16.02
C PRO A 126 6.67 -1.19 17.53
N TYR A 127 6.36 0.01 17.99
CA TYR A 127 6.74 0.42 19.34
C TYR A 127 5.58 0.64 20.31
N ARG A 128 4.35 0.80 19.84
CA ARG A 128 3.23 0.99 20.75
C ARG A 128 2.89 -0.32 21.46
N ALA A 129 2.91 -0.27 22.79
CA ALA A 129 2.57 -1.40 23.65
C ALA A 129 1.20 -1.23 24.32
N ARG A 130 0.70 0.00 24.44
CA ARG A 130 -0.62 0.29 24.99
C ARG A 130 -1.08 1.69 24.59
N THR A 131 -2.33 1.82 24.13
CA THR A 131 -2.99 3.12 23.93
C THR A 131 -3.56 3.67 25.24
N LYS A 132 -4.00 4.94 25.23
CA LYS A 132 -4.69 5.57 26.39
C LYS A 132 -5.97 4.85 26.80
N SER A 133 -6.65 4.21 25.85
CA SER A 133 -7.93 3.53 26.10
C SER A 133 -7.76 2.14 26.74
N THR A 134 -6.57 1.55 26.72
CA THR A 134 -6.30 0.23 27.32
C THR A 134 -6.00 0.36 28.80
N LYS A 135 -6.94 -0.07 29.64
CA LYS A 135 -6.79 0.02 31.10
C LYS A 135 -5.82 -1.04 31.66
N LYS A 136 -5.85 -2.26 31.12
CA LYS A 136 -5.04 -3.38 31.58
C LYS A 136 -4.55 -4.20 30.39
N VAL A 137 -3.27 -4.57 30.40
CA VAL A 137 -2.68 -5.51 29.44
C VAL A 137 -2.77 -6.95 29.96
N ALA A 138 -2.75 -7.92 29.05
CA ALA A 138 -2.78 -9.34 29.40
C ALA A 138 -1.53 -9.76 30.18
N ALA A 139 -1.66 -10.80 31.02
CA ALA A 139 -0.53 -11.32 31.83
C ALA A 139 0.64 -11.84 30.94
N ASN A 140 0.32 -12.35 29.75
CA ASN A 140 1.32 -12.81 28.78
C ASN A 140 1.85 -11.68 27.85
N HIS A 141 1.37 -10.44 27.99
CA HIS A 141 1.95 -9.29 27.29
C HIS A 141 3.38 -9.02 27.76
N LEU A 142 4.29 -8.64 26.85
CA LEU A 142 5.70 -8.48 27.18
C LEU A 142 5.93 -7.45 28.30
N SER A 143 5.17 -6.36 28.33
CA SER A 143 5.27 -5.34 29.39
C SER A 143 4.87 -5.85 30.79
N SER A 144 4.06 -6.92 30.89
CA SER A 144 3.77 -7.56 32.15
C SER A 144 4.94 -8.43 32.65
N LYS A 145 5.75 -8.95 31.71
CA LYS A 145 6.90 -9.83 32.00
C LYS A 145 8.19 -9.05 32.19
N LYS A 146 8.39 -7.96 31.44
CA LYS A 146 9.60 -7.13 31.42
C LYS A 146 9.25 -5.64 31.47
N PRO A 147 8.63 -5.14 32.55
CA PRO A 147 8.15 -3.73 32.61
C PRO A 147 9.27 -2.71 32.41
N GLY A 148 10.51 -3.02 32.77
CA GLY A 148 11.68 -2.15 32.61
C GLY A 148 12.09 -1.88 31.15
N ASP A 149 11.59 -2.68 30.20
CA ASP A 149 11.88 -2.54 28.77
C ASP A 149 10.92 -1.55 28.08
N PHE A 150 10.04 -0.91 28.85
CA PHE A 150 8.98 -0.02 28.34
C PHE A 150 9.05 1.35 28.97
N ILE A 151 8.59 2.35 28.21
CA ILE A 151 8.53 3.75 28.64
C ILE A 151 7.07 4.23 28.54
N SER A 152 6.56 4.78 29.66
CA SER A 152 5.27 5.44 29.68
C SER A 152 5.40 6.88 29.17
N TYR A 153 4.52 7.27 28.24
CA TYR A 153 4.48 8.61 27.71
C TYR A 153 3.04 9.01 27.38
N ASP A 154 2.61 10.15 27.88
CA ASP A 154 1.28 10.72 27.66
C ASP A 154 0.12 9.72 27.83
N GLY A 155 0.16 8.90 28.88
CA GLY A 155 -0.86 7.89 29.18
C GLY A 155 -0.81 6.63 28.30
N GLN A 156 0.13 6.54 27.40
CA GLN A 156 0.43 5.38 26.56
C GLN A 156 1.67 4.66 27.06
N LEU A 157 1.91 3.44 26.55
CA LEU A 157 3.11 2.67 26.85
C LEU A 157 3.80 2.29 25.52
N TYR A 158 5.12 2.43 25.49
CA TYR A 158 5.93 2.17 24.32
C TYR A 158 7.06 1.18 24.64
N PHE A 159 7.36 0.29 23.72
CA PHE A 159 8.64 -0.41 23.71
C PHE A 159 9.76 0.63 23.65
N ASN A 160 10.76 0.50 24.50
CA ASN A 160 11.93 1.38 24.44
C ASN A 160 12.73 1.11 23.16
N PRO A 161 12.83 2.07 22.21
CA PRO A 161 13.51 1.84 20.92
C PRO A 161 15.01 1.58 21.05
N SER A 162 15.63 2.06 22.13
CA SER A 162 17.07 1.92 22.35
C SER A 162 17.50 0.50 22.75
N LEU A 163 16.56 -0.34 23.21
CA LEU A 163 16.87 -1.68 23.66
C LEU A 163 16.96 -2.67 22.49
N GLN A 164 18.10 -3.32 22.34
CA GLN A 164 18.29 -4.37 21.35
C GLN A 164 17.30 -5.52 21.54
N SER A 165 17.02 -5.92 22.80
CA SER A 165 16.04 -6.97 23.12
C SER A 165 14.64 -6.69 22.56
N ASN A 166 14.21 -5.42 22.55
CA ASN A 166 12.94 -5.01 21.97
C ASN A 166 12.97 -5.12 20.44
N ARG A 167 14.05 -4.69 19.79
CA ARG A 167 14.22 -4.84 18.34
C ARG A 167 14.24 -6.32 17.91
N GLU A 168 14.95 -7.16 18.67
CA GLU A 168 15.00 -8.61 18.43
C GLU A 168 13.61 -9.26 18.61
N HIS A 169 12.84 -8.84 19.62
CA HIS A 169 11.45 -9.29 19.80
C HIS A 169 10.57 -8.92 18.59
N ILE A 170 10.65 -7.69 18.09
CA ILE A 170 9.90 -7.24 16.93
C ILE A 170 10.32 -8.00 15.66
N CYS A 171 11.63 -8.24 15.48
CA CYS A 171 12.13 -9.10 14.39
C CYS A 171 11.63 -10.56 14.52
N GLY A 172 11.53 -11.08 15.75
CA GLY A 172 10.95 -12.40 16.02
C GLY A 172 9.48 -12.49 15.58
N ILE A 173 8.68 -11.45 15.87
CA ILE A 173 7.28 -11.33 15.42
C ILE A 173 7.19 -11.34 13.90
N VAL A 174 8.01 -10.53 13.23
CA VAL A 174 8.03 -10.46 11.76
C VAL A 174 8.44 -11.83 11.17
N ARG A 175 9.42 -12.47 11.74
CA ARG A 175 9.84 -13.81 11.33
C ARG A 175 8.70 -14.83 11.48
N ASP A 176 7.92 -14.78 12.56
CA ASP A 176 6.75 -15.65 12.79
C ASP A 176 5.67 -15.41 11.72
N ILE A 177 5.36 -14.15 11.42
CA ILE A 177 4.40 -13.79 10.35
C ILE A 177 4.87 -14.34 9.01
N LEU A 178 6.12 -14.08 8.63
CA LEU A 178 6.65 -14.47 7.33
C LEU A 178 6.71 -16.00 7.14
N TYR A 179 7.07 -16.77 8.16
CA TYR A 179 7.10 -18.23 8.07
C TYR A 179 5.71 -18.83 7.91
N ARG A 180 4.71 -18.27 8.55
CA ARG A 180 3.38 -18.90 8.68
C ARG A 180 2.36 -18.41 7.69
N TYR A 181 2.51 -17.19 7.17
CA TYR A 181 1.52 -16.58 6.27
C TYR A 181 2.13 -16.22 4.93
N ASP A 182 1.35 -16.36 3.87
CA ASP A 182 1.75 -15.96 2.50
C ASP A 182 1.42 -14.49 2.26
N VAL A 183 1.97 -13.61 3.11
CA VAL A 183 1.84 -12.18 2.94
C VAL A 183 2.73 -11.69 1.81
N ASP A 184 2.27 -10.70 1.06
CA ASP A 184 3.01 -10.10 -0.07
C ASP A 184 3.91 -8.95 0.37
N GLY A 185 3.62 -8.34 1.53
CA GLY A 185 4.38 -7.26 2.11
C GLY A 185 4.35 -7.21 3.64
N LEU A 186 5.39 -6.61 4.21
CA LEU A 186 5.44 -6.10 5.57
C LEU A 186 5.35 -4.59 5.52
N HIS A 187 4.54 -3.98 6.37
CA HIS A 187 4.33 -2.54 6.41
C HIS A 187 4.44 -1.98 7.82
N ILE A 188 5.10 -0.82 7.97
CA ILE A 188 5.19 -0.06 9.21
C ILE A 188 4.59 1.32 8.99
N ASP A 189 3.86 1.81 9.99
CA ASP A 189 3.31 3.16 10.03
C ASP A 189 4.35 4.23 10.46
N ASP A 190 3.88 5.39 10.88
CA ASP A 190 4.69 6.54 11.28
C ASP A 190 4.96 6.63 12.81
N TYR A 191 4.50 5.65 13.59
CA TYR A 191 4.66 5.65 15.04
C TYR A 191 6.01 5.03 15.45
N PHE A 192 7.10 5.78 15.24
CA PHE A 192 8.44 5.42 15.72
C PHE A 192 8.63 5.88 17.17
N TYR A 193 9.20 7.06 17.43
CA TYR A 193 8.99 7.71 18.71
C TYR A 193 7.58 8.31 18.78
N PRO A 194 7.01 8.51 19.99
CA PRO A 194 5.65 9.04 20.10
C PRO A 194 5.54 10.47 19.58
N TYR A 195 4.37 10.81 19.08
CA TYR A 195 4.05 12.19 18.73
C TYR A 195 4.28 13.11 19.94
N PRO A 196 4.94 14.26 19.78
CA PRO A 196 5.20 15.20 20.86
C PRO A 196 3.90 15.65 21.54
N ALA A 197 3.89 15.62 22.87
CA ALA A 197 2.82 16.18 23.70
C ALA A 197 3.34 17.36 24.50
N ALA A 198 2.58 18.45 24.54
CA ALA A 198 2.99 19.70 25.20
C ALA A 198 3.41 19.47 26.66
N GLY A 199 4.58 19.94 27.03
CA GLY A 199 5.14 19.84 28.37
C GLY A 199 5.53 18.42 28.81
N LYS A 200 5.63 17.47 27.89
CA LYS A 200 6.03 16.08 28.19
C LYS A 200 7.26 15.69 27.41
N GLU A 201 8.16 14.98 28.05
CA GLU A 201 9.31 14.36 27.43
C GLU A 201 9.23 12.84 27.49
N PHE A 202 9.78 12.18 26.46
CA PHE A 202 9.95 10.74 26.46
C PHE A 202 11.13 10.39 27.35
N ALA A 203 10.89 9.59 28.40
CA ALA A 203 11.82 9.39 29.52
C ALA A 203 12.93 8.37 29.18
N ASP A 204 13.74 8.67 28.18
CA ASP A 204 14.86 7.82 27.71
C ASP A 204 16.26 8.35 28.08
N ASP A 205 16.36 9.41 28.92
CA ASP A 205 17.62 10.04 29.33
C ASP A 205 18.65 9.07 29.93
N LYS A 206 18.18 8.09 30.72
CA LYS A 206 19.05 7.08 31.31
C LYS A 206 19.84 6.32 30.23
N TRP A 207 19.17 5.87 29.18
CA TRP A 207 19.79 5.11 28.10
C TRP A 207 20.62 6.00 27.17
N PHE A 208 20.16 7.22 26.94
CA PHE A 208 20.95 8.22 26.21
C PHE A 208 22.29 8.50 26.89
N LYS A 209 22.31 8.77 28.21
CA LYS A 209 23.54 8.96 28.96
C LYS A 209 24.46 7.73 28.92
N GLN A 210 23.88 6.54 29.01
CA GLN A 210 24.65 5.28 28.94
C GLN A 210 25.25 5.04 27.57
N SER A 211 24.66 5.54 26.50
CA SER A 211 25.16 5.38 25.13
C SER A 211 26.44 6.17 24.84
N GLY A 212 26.71 7.23 25.62
CA GLY A 212 27.83 8.15 25.36
C GLY A 212 27.64 9.04 24.13
N ALA A 213 26.47 9.03 23.50
CA ALA A 213 26.20 9.87 22.33
C ALA A 213 26.13 11.34 22.70
N ALA A 214 26.61 12.22 21.81
CA ALA A 214 26.65 13.67 22.04
C ALA A 214 25.30 14.36 21.74
N ASP A 215 24.54 13.86 20.76
CA ASP A 215 23.24 14.40 20.30
C ASP A 215 22.12 13.41 20.52
N LYS A 216 21.12 13.79 21.31
CA LYS A 216 19.98 12.92 21.66
C LYS A 216 19.08 12.62 20.47
N GLY A 217 18.89 13.60 19.57
CA GLY A 217 18.06 13.43 18.37
C GLY A 217 18.71 12.46 17.40
N ALA A 218 20.02 12.60 17.15
CA ALA A 218 20.76 11.65 16.32
C ALA A 218 20.74 10.24 16.91
N TRP A 219 20.94 10.11 18.24
CA TRP A 219 20.87 8.82 18.92
C TRP A 219 19.48 8.16 18.81
N ARG A 220 18.39 8.93 18.91
CA ARG A 220 17.03 8.41 18.70
C ARG A 220 16.82 7.93 17.27
N ARG A 221 17.27 8.70 16.27
CA ARG A 221 17.22 8.27 14.85
C ARG A 221 18.00 6.99 14.62
N GLU A 222 19.19 6.89 15.21
CA GLU A 222 19.99 5.67 15.06
C GLU A 222 19.30 4.44 15.68
N ASN A 223 18.61 4.57 16.81
CA ASN A 223 17.81 3.47 17.38
C ASN A 223 16.70 3.01 16.42
N VAL A 224 16.07 3.94 15.71
CA VAL A 224 15.06 3.61 14.69
C VAL A 224 15.73 2.99 13.46
N ASN A 225 16.86 3.56 12.98
CA ASN A 225 17.64 3.03 11.87
C ASN A 225 18.03 1.56 12.11
N HIS A 226 18.48 1.23 13.31
CA HIS A 226 18.80 -0.16 13.70
C HIS A 226 17.59 -1.10 13.55
N LEU A 227 16.38 -0.68 13.97
CA LEU A 227 15.19 -1.50 13.78
C LEU A 227 14.87 -1.68 12.30
N ILE A 228 14.86 -0.62 11.51
CA ILE A 228 14.55 -0.68 10.09
C ILE A 228 15.52 -1.62 9.35
N TYR A 229 16.83 -1.49 9.62
CA TYR A 229 17.83 -2.37 9.06
C TYR A 229 17.63 -3.84 9.46
N GLN A 230 17.36 -4.10 10.76
CA GLN A 230 17.14 -5.47 11.24
C GLN A 230 15.86 -6.08 10.64
N LEU A 231 14.80 -5.31 10.45
CA LEU A 231 13.58 -5.75 9.77
C LEU A 231 13.82 -6.05 8.30
N TYR A 232 14.53 -5.17 7.59
CA TYR A 232 14.96 -5.41 6.22
C TYR A 232 15.71 -6.74 6.11
N ARG A 233 16.73 -6.95 6.96
CA ARG A 233 17.50 -8.20 7.00
C ARG A 233 16.59 -9.40 7.27
N THR A 234 15.69 -9.30 8.25
CA THR A 234 14.76 -10.38 8.60
C THR A 234 13.87 -10.76 7.42
N VAL A 235 13.33 -9.78 6.69
CA VAL A 235 12.52 -10.04 5.50
C VAL A 235 13.33 -10.72 4.41
N ARG A 236 14.53 -10.21 4.09
CA ARG A 236 15.40 -10.79 3.05
C ARG A 236 15.85 -12.23 3.39
N GLU A 237 16.09 -12.52 4.67
CA GLU A 237 16.51 -13.85 5.13
C GLU A 237 15.39 -14.88 5.09
N VAL A 238 14.13 -14.48 5.39
CA VAL A 238 13.01 -15.41 5.50
C VAL A 238 12.28 -15.60 4.17
N LYS A 239 11.86 -14.50 3.54
CA LYS A 239 11.14 -14.49 2.26
C LYS A 239 11.57 -13.29 1.42
N PRO A 240 12.62 -13.41 0.61
CA PRO A 240 13.20 -12.29 -0.12
C PRO A 240 12.24 -11.60 -1.10
N TRP A 241 11.15 -12.25 -1.50
CA TRP A 241 10.11 -11.69 -2.35
C TRP A 241 9.04 -10.88 -1.61
N VAL A 242 9.00 -10.89 -0.27
CA VAL A 242 8.10 -10.05 0.50
C VAL A 242 8.61 -8.62 0.51
N LYS A 243 7.77 -7.66 0.14
CA LYS A 243 8.12 -6.24 0.09
C LYS A 243 8.11 -5.66 1.50
N PHE A 244 9.11 -4.85 1.83
CA PHE A 244 9.14 -4.12 3.09
C PHE A 244 8.93 -2.64 2.86
N GLY A 245 7.84 -2.06 3.37
CA GLY A 245 7.48 -0.68 3.17
C GLY A 245 7.15 0.08 4.43
N VAL A 246 7.21 1.41 4.31
CA VAL A 246 6.91 2.34 5.39
C VAL A 246 5.92 3.40 4.96
N SER A 247 5.04 3.85 5.87
CA SER A 247 4.19 5.01 5.65
C SER A 247 4.50 6.10 6.68
N PRO A 248 5.51 6.93 6.40
CA PRO A 248 5.92 8.00 7.30
C PRO A 248 4.89 9.12 7.34
N PHE A 249 4.98 9.98 8.35
CA PHE A 249 4.24 11.25 8.39
C PHE A 249 4.49 12.07 7.12
N GLY A 250 3.49 12.82 6.64
CA GLY A 250 3.52 13.48 5.34
C GLY A 250 4.58 14.58 5.18
N ILE A 251 5.08 15.17 6.25
CA ILE A 251 6.16 16.16 6.23
C ILE A 251 7.44 15.48 6.73
N TYR A 252 8.45 15.39 5.85
CA TYR A 252 9.76 14.90 6.27
C TYR A 252 10.49 15.93 7.16
N ARG A 253 10.75 17.12 6.60
CA ARG A 253 11.25 18.32 7.31
C ARG A 253 10.67 19.58 6.70
N ASN A 254 10.43 20.60 7.53
CA ASN A 254 10.04 21.92 7.07
C ASN A 254 11.27 22.68 6.51
N GLU A 255 11.08 23.56 5.55
CA GLU A 255 12.12 24.43 4.98
C GLU A 255 12.85 25.24 6.06
N LYS A 256 12.14 25.66 7.11
CA LYS A 256 12.74 26.38 8.26
C LYS A 256 13.69 25.52 9.09
N SER A 257 13.54 24.20 9.09
CA SER A 257 14.39 23.26 9.81
C SER A 257 15.54 22.73 8.96
N TRP A 258 15.40 22.79 7.65
CA TRP A 258 16.36 22.26 6.68
C TRP A 258 16.16 22.93 5.33
N GLU A 259 17.22 23.47 4.72
CA GLU A 259 17.18 24.24 3.46
C GLU A 259 16.52 23.49 2.28
N PHE A 260 16.55 22.14 2.29
CA PHE A 260 15.88 21.29 1.30
C PHE A 260 14.50 20.77 1.78
N GLY A 261 14.00 21.25 2.90
CA GLY A 261 12.69 20.89 3.44
C GLY A 261 11.55 21.43 2.59
N SER A 262 10.35 20.86 2.80
CA SER A 262 9.15 21.36 2.13
C SER A 262 8.69 22.71 2.72
N LYS A 263 7.99 23.51 1.92
CA LYS A 263 7.38 24.79 2.34
C LYS A 263 6.16 24.54 3.23
N THR A 264 6.42 23.91 4.36
CA THR A 264 5.41 23.50 5.33
C THR A 264 5.72 24.04 6.71
N ASN A 265 4.74 23.93 7.61
CA ASN A 265 4.88 24.33 9.02
C ASN A 265 4.05 23.35 9.88
N GLY A 266 4.62 22.19 10.17
CA GLY A 266 3.97 21.14 10.94
C GLY A 266 4.97 20.19 11.58
N LEU A 267 4.45 19.15 12.24
CA LEU A 267 5.23 18.04 12.78
C LEU A 267 6.07 17.37 11.67
N GLN A 268 7.26 16.92 12.00
CA GLN A 268 8.26 16.42 11.05
C GLN A 268 8.66 14.98 11.37
N CYS A 269 8.85 14.15 10.32
CA CYS A 269 9.38 12.80 10.50
C CYS A 269 10.74 12.79 11.20
N TYR A 270 11.68 13.56 10.65
CA TYR A 270 13.09 13.52 11.01
C TYR A 270 13.35 14.10 12.41
N ASP A 271 12.78 15.27 12.67
CA ASP A 271 13.09 16.02 13.90
C ASP A 271 12.20 15.62 15.09
N ASP A 272 10.90 15.31 14.85
CA ASP A 272 9.92 15.06 15.90
C ASP A 272 9.65 13.58 16.16
N LEU A 273 9.67 12.76 15.09
CA LEU A 273 9.42 11.30 15.19
C LEU A 273 10.71 10.48 15.07
N TYR A 274 11.84 11.14 14.85
CA TYR A 274 13.17 10.54 14.71
C TYR A 274 13.23 9.47 13.61
N ALA A 275 12.52 9.69 12.50
CA ALA A 275 12.41 8.80 11.36
C ALA A 275 13.18 9.35 10.16
N ASP A 276 14.35 8.78 9.88
CA ASP A 276 15.21 9.19 8.76
C ASP A 276 14.88 8.40 7.49
N VAL A 277 13.70 8.67 6.94
CA VAL A 277 13.12 7.91 5.81
C VAL A 277 13.96 8.03 4.55
N LEU A 278 14.54 9.21 4.27
CA LEU A 278 15.39 9.38 3.10
C LEU A 278 16.65 8.53 3.20
N TYR A 279 17.25 8.44 4.38
CA TYR A 279 18.39 7.56 4.63
C TYR A 279 18.02 6.08 4.40
N TRP A 280 16.85 5.63 4.85
CA TRP A 280 16.43 4.23 4.62
C TRP A 280 16.21 3.92 3.14
N ILE A 281 15.70 4.89 2.37
CA ILE A 281 15.54 4.79 0.91
C ILE A 281 16.91 4.72 0.23
N GLU A 282 17.83 5.61 0.60
CA GLU A 282 19.19 5.67 0.06
C GLU A 282 19.97 4.38 0.33
N GLN A 283 19.89 3.86 1.56
CA GLN A 283 20.52 2.59 1.95
C GLN A 283 19.84 1.36 1.36
N GLY A 284 18.66 1.51 0.75
CA GLY A 284 17.90 0.41 0.19
C GLY A 284 17.28 -0.52 1.22
N TRP A 285 17.02 -0.04 2.44
CA TRP A 285 16.43 -0.83 3.53
C TRP A 285 14.91 -0.91 3.46
N VAL A 286 14.28 -0.09 2.65
CA VAL A 286 12.85 -0.15 2.36
C VAL A 286 12.62 -0.36 0.88
N ASP A 287 11.57 -1.12 0.54
CA ASP A 287 11.24 -1.44 -0.85
C ASP A 287 10.23 -0.45 -1.43
N TYR A 288 9.41 0.20 -0.59
CA TYR A 288 8.50 1.27 -0.99
C TYR A 288 8.22 2.23 0.16
N CYS A 289 7.82 3.44 -0.18
CA CYS A 289 7.44 4.49 0.74
C CYS A 289 6.04 5.02 0.43
N ILE A 290 5.21 5.23 1.48
CA ILE A 290 3.87 5.80 1.35
C ILE A 290 3.71 6.97 2.34
N PRO A 291 4.26 8.16 2.07
CA PRO A 291 4.08 9.30 2.95
C PRO A 291 2.58 9.65 3.10
N GLN A 292 2.15 9.94 4.31
CA GLN A 292 0.75 10.23 4.67
C GLN A 292 0.42 11.69 4.36
N VAL A 293 0.22 12.00 3.07
CA VAL A 293 -0.10 13.37 2.60
C VAL A 293 -1.62 13.58 2.70
N TYR A 294 -2.12 13.73 3.92
CA TYR A 294 -3.55 13.73 4.24
C TYR A 294 -4.26 15.08 4.09
N TRP A 295 -3.53 16.15 3.79
CA TRP A 295 -4.10 17.49 3.68
C TRP A 295 -4.76 17.74 2.32
N GLU A 296 -5.52 18.82 2.24
CA GLU A 296 -6.10 19.32 1.00
C GLU A 296 -5.09 20.12 0.17
N ILE A 297 -5.36 20.26 -1.11
CA ILE A 297 -4.68 21.21 -1.99
C ILE A 297 -4.96 22.63 -1.48
N GLY A 298 -3.91 23.44 -1.33
CA GLY A 298 -4.00 24.79 -0.79
C GLY A 298 -4.03 24.88 0.75
N HIS A 299 -3.73 23.77 1.47
CA HIS A 299 -3.65 23.81 2.93
C HIS A 299 -2.47 24.67 3.39
N LYS A 300 -2.75 25.72 4.21
CA LYS A 300 -1.78 26.75 4.58
C LYS A 300 -0.48 26.24 5.22
N ALA A 301 -0.56 25.19 6.03
CA ALA A 301 0.58 24.66 6.76
C ALA A 301 1.22 23.44 6.12
N ALA A 302 0.51 22.76 5.22
CA ALA A 302 0.96 21.52 4.62
C ALA A 302 0.19 21.29 3.30
N ASP A 303 0.49 22.09 2.28
CA ASP A 303 -0.15 21.98 0.99
C ASP A 303 0.13 20.63 0.34
N TYR A 304 -0.93 19.98 -0.15
CA TYR A 304 -0.85 18.69 -0.81
C TYR A 304 0.06 18.72 -2.04
N GLU A 305 -0.06 19.74 -2.88
CA GLU A 305 0.76 19.88 -4.10
C GLU A 305 2.24 20.02 -3.75
N GLU A 306 2.58 20.91 -2.82
CA GLU A 306 3.95 21.09 -2.32
C GLU A 306 4.54 19.75 -1.85
N LEU A 307 3.79 19.00 -1.03
CA LEU A 307 4.27 17.75 -0.46
C LEU A 307 4.42 16.65 -1.51
N VAL A 308 3.50 16.54 -2.47
CA VAL A 308 3.59 15.56 -3.57
C VAL A 308 4.81 15.82 -4.42
N GLN A 309 5.07 17.08 -4.80
CA GLN A 309 6.24 17.48 -5.57
C GLN A 309 7.54 17.26 -4.78
N TRP A 310 7.53 17.58 -3.48
CA TRP A 310 8.68 17.38 -2.61
C TRP A 310 9.05 15.89 -2.49
N TRP A 311 8.09 15.03 -2.18
CA TRP A 311 8.33 13.59 -2.07
C TRP A 311 8.77 12.98 -3.40
N ALA A 312 8.18 13.40 -4.51
CA ALA A 312 8.60 12.95 -5.85
C ALA A 312 10.07 13.29 -6.13
N LYS A 313 10.52 14.46 -5.70
CA LYS A 313 11.90 14.90 -5.88
C LYS A 313 12.89 14.16 -4.99
N TYR A 314 12.59 13.98 -3.72
CA TYR A 314 13.56 13.54 -2.72
C TYR A 314 13.49 12.05 -2.36
N ALA A 315 12.38 11.38 -2.57
CA ALA A 315 12.23 9.94 -2.32
C ALA A 315 12.51 9.08 -3.57
N ALA A 316 13.28 9.59 -4.53
CA ALA A 316 13.65 8.86 -5.74
C ALA A 316 14.53 7.63 -5.42
N GLY A 317 14.38 6.57 -6.23
CA GLY A 317 15.19 5.35 -6.12
C GLY A 317 14.44 4.15 -5.50
N ARG A 318 13.26 4.38 -4.95
CA ARG A 318 12.33 3.33 -4.52
C ARG A 318 10.91 3.67 -4.96
N PRO A 319 10.03 2.68 -5.20
CA PRO A 319 8.61 2.92 -5.42
C PRO A 319 8.00 3.86 -4.39
N LEU A 320 7.41 4.94 -4.87
CA LEU A 320 6.75 5.97 -4.08
C LEU A 320 5.24 5.94 -4.37
N TYR A 321 4.44 5.84 -3.33
CA TYR A 321 2.99 5.91 -3.40
C TYR A 321 2.51 7.02 -2.47
N ILE A 322 1.44 7.72 -2.80
CA ILE A 322 0.95 8.81 -1.95
C ILE A 322 -0.21 8.32 -1.07
N GLY A 323 -0.04 8.49 0.24
CA GLY A 323 -1.11 8.28 1.21
C GLY A 323 -2.14 9.41 1.14
N GLN A 324 -3.42 9.07 1.02
CA GLN A 324 -4.52 10.02 0.91
C GLN A 324 -5.58 9.76 1.98
N ASP A 325 -6.11 10.81 2.58
CA ASP A 325 -7.27 10.74 3.47
C ASP A 325 -8.56 10.92 2.66
N VAL A 326 -9.41 9.88 2.63
CA VAL A 326 -10.68 9.89 1.91
C VAL A 326 -11.62 10.96 2.47
N GLN A 327 -11.77 11.02 3.80
CA GLN A 327 -12.72 11.91 4.46
C GLN A 327 -12.34 13.39 4.27
N ARG A 328 -11.06 13.72 4.39
CA ARG A 328 -10.56 15.09 4.12
C ARG A 328 -10.70 15.44 2.65
N THR A 329 -10.41 14.52 1.75
CA THR A 329 -10.49 14.74 0.30
C THR A 329 -11.92 15.06 -0.14
N ILE A 330 -12.94 14.32 0.33
CA ILE A 330 -14.34 14.55 -0.05
C ILE A 330 -14.93 15.81 0.60
N LYS A 331 -14.40 16.25 1.74
CA LYS A 331 -14.82 17.47 2.43
C LYS A 331 -14.17 18.73 1.86
N ALA A 332 -13.00 18.58 1.24
CA ALA A 332 -12.30 19.70 0.60
C ALA A 332 -13.06 20.15 -0.64
N LYS A 333 -13.57 21.37 -0.62
CA LYS A 333 -14.35 21.95 -1.72
C LYS A 333 -13.43 22.53 -2.77
N ASP A 334 -13.71 22.22 -4.02
CA ASP A 334 -13.08 22.82 -5.18
C ASP A 334 -14.14 23.08 -6.26
N ALA A 335 -14.52 24.35 -6.43
CA ALA A 335 -15.53 24.76 -7.40
C ALA A 335 -15.08 24.54 -8.86
N ALA A 336 -13.77 24.48 -9.12
CA ALA A 336 -13.21 24.20 -10.44
C ALA A 336 -13.19 22.70 -10.77
N SER A 337 -13.33 21.84 -9.77
CA SER A 337 -13.30 20.39 -9.97
C SER A 337 -14.64 19.89 -10.53
N PRO A 338 -14.62 19.01 -11.56
CA PRO A 338 -15.82 18.36 -12.07
C PRO A 338 -16.59 17.55 -11.03
N THR A 339 -15.94 17.16 -9.94
CA THR A 339 -16.51 16.34 -8.85
C THR A 339 -16.94 17.20 -7.66
N GLY A 340 -16.70 18.51 -7.68
CA GLY A 340 -16.98 19.42 -6.58
C GLY A 340 -16.09 19.21 -5.33
N ASN A 341 -15.11 18.29 -5.41
CA ASN A 341 -14.08 18.04 -4.40
C ASN A 341 -12.72 17.81 -5.06
N GLN A 342 -11.65 17.70 -4.26
CA GLN A 342 -10.28 17.65 -4.78
C GLN A 342 -9.79 16.24 -5.21
N GLN A 343 -10.66 15.24 -5.23
CA GLN A 343 -10.24 13.87 -5.50
C GLN A 343 -9.57 13.70 -6.87
N ALA A 344 -10.23 14.17 -7.93
CA ALA A 344 -9.73 14.02 -9.30
C ALA A 344 -8.39 14.74 -9.50
N ASP A 345 -8.25 15.94 -8.93
CA ASP A 345 -7.04 16.75 -9.05
C ASP A 345 -5.86 16.14 -8.29
N LYS A 346 -6.08 15.62 -7.08
CA LYS A 346 -5.06 14.91 -6.33
C LYS A 346 -4.49 13.72 -7.11
N TYR A 347 -5.34 12.89 -7.73
CA TYR A 347 -4.87 11.77 -8.55
C TYR A 347 -4.17 12.22 -9.83
N ARG A 348 -4.61 13.31 -10.45
CA ARG A 348 -3.94 13.89 -11.61
C ARG A 348 -2.55 14.38 -11.25
N MET A 349 -2.41 15.19 -10.21
CA MET A 349 -1.12 15.70 -9.71
C MET A 349 -0.12 14.58 -9.42
N GLN A 350 -0.56 13.46 -8.84
CA GLN A 350 0.32 12.32 -8.62
C GLN A 350 0.82 11.70 -9.92
N ARG A 351 -0.07 11.52 -10.91
CA ARG A 351 0.29 10.91 -12.20
C ARG A 351 1.16 11.81 -13.09
N GLU A 352 1.20 13.10 -12.80
CA GLU A 352 2.11 14.06 -13.44
C GLU A 352 3.55 13.93 -12.92
N GLN A 353 3.76 13.24 -11.80
CA GLN A 353 5.09 12.97 -11.23
C GLN A 353 5.59 11.59 -11.67
N GLU A 354 6.69 11.54 -12.42
CA GLU A 354 7.25 10.28 -12.95
C GLU A 354 7.61 9.26 -11.85
N ASN A 355 8.06 9.75 -10.70
CA ASN A 355 8.49 8.91 -9.58
C ASN A 355 7.35 8.40 -8.71
N ILE A 356 6.11 8.88 -8.89
CA ILE A 356 4.95 8.43 -8.13
C ILE A 356 4.24 7.31 -8.88
N GLN A 357 4.24 6.13 -8.30
CA GLN A 357 3.74 4.92 -8.95
C GLN A 357 2.40 4.46 -8.36
N GLY A 358 1.67 5.33 -7.68
CA GLY A 358 0.34 5.02 -7.18
C GLY A 358 -0.05 5.71 -5.89
N SER A 359 -1.13 5.22 -5.30
CA SER A 359 -1.73 5.77 -4.09
C SER A 359 -2.18 4.69 -3.12
N CYS A 360 -2.24 5.05 -1.84
CA CYS A 360 -2.90 4.29 -0.81
C CYS A 360 -3.88 5.20 -0.06
N PHE A 361 -5.12 4.80 0.12
CA PHE A 361 -6.08 5.65 0.80
C PHE A 361 -6.43 5.20 2.21
N TRP A 362 -6.47 6.14 3.09
CA TRP A 362 -6.97 6.08 4.45
C TRP A 362 -8.42 6.61 4.47
N ASP A 363 -9.47 5.83 4.74
CA ASP A 363 -9.34 4.42 5.04
C ASP A 363 -10.16 3.57 4.06
N ALA A 364 -9.91 2.28 4.07
CA ALA A 364 -10.61 1.31 3.21
C ALA A 364 -12.12 1.31 3.43
N ALA A 365 -12.60 1.46 4.67
CA ALA A 365 -14.03 1.45 4.99
C ALA A 365 -14.76 2.65 4.36
N SER A 366 -14.16 3.85 4.44
CA SER A 366 -14.70 5.06 3.81
C SER A 366 -14.79 4.94 2.29
N ALA A 367 -13.76 4.39 1.65
CA ALA A 367 -13.76 4.17 0.21
C ALA A 367 -14.74 3.05 -0.20
N ALA A 368 -14.76 1.92 0.51
CA ALA A 368 -15.62 0.78 0.22
C ALA A 368 -17.11 1.11 0.41
N SER A 369 -17.46 1.95 1.40
CA SER A 369 -18.84 2.45 1.61
C SER A 369 -19.26 3.50 0.60
N ASN A 370 -18.36 3.93 -0.29
CA ASN A 370 -18.60 5.00 -1.26
C ASN A 370 -18.88 6.36 -0.62
N ALA A 371 -18.22 6.68 0.48
CA ALA A 371 -18.37 7.97 1.15
C ALA A 371 -18.17 9.12 0.15
N GLY A 372 -19.14 10.05 0.08
CA GLY A 372 -19.11 11.20 -0.84
C GLY A 372 -18.93 10.85 -2.33
N GLY A 373 -19.28 9.64 -2.76
CA GLY A 373 -19.11 9.18 -4.14
C GLY A 373 -17.66 8.80 -4.50
N TYR A 374 -16.76 8.68 -3.51
CA TYR A 374 -15.33 8.49 -3.73
C TYR A 374 -15.01 7.30 -4.64
N ARG A 375 -15.65 6.17 -4.38
CA ARG A 375 -15.47 4.94 -5.17
C ARG A 375 -15.95 5.11 -6.61
N ASP A 376 -17.08 5.76 -6.83
CA ASP A 376 -17.66 5.93 -8.16
C ASP A 376 -16.79 6.85 -9.02
N VAL A 377 -16.18 7.88 -8.44
CA VAL A 377 -15.19 8.74 -9.10
C VAL A 377 -13.95 7.95 -9.53
N LEU A 378 -13.47 7.04 -8.69
CA LEU A 378 -12.36 6.15 -9.08
C LEU A 378 -12.76 5.23 -10.24
N ALA A 379 -13.90 4.56 -10.14
CA ALA A 379 -14.40 3.61 -11.15
C ALA A 379 -14.63 4.26 -12.51
N GLY A 380 -15.27 5.42 -12.54
CA GLY A 380 -15.55 6.18 -13.76
C GLY A 380 -14.34 6.90 -14.35
N GLY A 381 -13.32 7.18 -13.51
CA GLY A 381 -12.15 8.00 -13.83
C GLY A 381 -10.83 7.22 -13.72
N MET A 382 -10.05 7.58 -12.71
CA MET A 382 -8.63 7.18 -12.59
C MET A 382 -8.40 5.67 -12.53
N TYR A 383 -9.30 4.90 -11.94
CA TYR A 383 -9.18 3.43 -11.80
C TYR A 383 -10.10 2.66 -12.74
N ARG A 384 -10.54 3.28 -13.83
CA ARG A 384 -11.45 2.68 -14.81
C ARG A 384 -10.99 1.33 -15.36
N TYR A 385 -9.71 1.15 -15.57
CA TYR A 385 -9.12 -0.09 -16.07
C TYR A 385 -8.28 -0.75 -14.97
N PRO A 386 -8.14 -2.09 -14.99
CA PRO A 386 -7.21 -2.78 -14.11
C PRO A 386 -5.78 -2.25 -14.25
N ALA A 387 -4.98 -2.38 -13.22
CA ALA A 387 -3.55 -2.10 -13.28
C ALA A 387 -2.77 -3.24 -12.62
N LEU A 388 -1.62 -3.57 -13.21
CA LEU A 388 -0.64 -4.43 -12.58
C LEU A 388 0.08 -3.65 -11.47
N MET A 389 0.64 -4.36 -10.50
CA MET A 389 1.50 -3.74 -9.50
C MET A 389 2.77 -3.16 -10.13
N PRO A 390 3.40 -2.15 -9.53
CA PRO A 390 4.72 -1.67 -9.92
C PRO A 390 5.78 -2.76 -9.88
N LEU A 391 6.85 -2.59 -10.63
CA LEU A 391 8.00 -3.50 -10.64
C LEU A 391 8.93 -3.21 -9.45
N TYR A 392 9.56 -4.27 -8.95
CA TYR A 392 10.60 -4.20 -7.92
C TYR A 392 11.91 -4.77 -8.47
N THR A 393 12.38 -4.19 -9.56
CA THR A 393 13.54 -4.69 -10.35
C THR A 393 14.85 -4.72 -9.58
N PHE A 394 14.96 -3.98 -8.49
CA PHE A 394 16.11 -4.00 -7.59
C PHE A 394 16.10 -5.23 -6.64
N ILE A 395 14.96 -5.95 -6.51
CA ILE A 395 14.88 -7.24 -5.83
C ILE A 395 15.10 -8.37 -6.83
N ASP A 396 14.32 -8.37 -7.91
CA ASP A 396 14.45 -9.28 -9.06
C ASP A 396 13.89 -8.65 -10.33
N SER A 397 14.59 -8.87 -11.45
CA SER A 397 14.20 -8.36 -12.77
C SER A 397 14.01 -9.47 -13.82
N LYS A 398 14.11 -10.73 -13.41
CA LYS A 398 14.03 -11.87 -14.31
C LYS A 398 12.58 -12.25 -14.57
N ALA A 399 12.16 -12.19 -15.84
CA ALA A 399 10.81 -12.56 -16.21
C ALA A 399 10.55 -14.07 -16.03
N PRO A 400 9.36 -14.45 -15.52
CA PRO A 400 8.98 -15.85 -15.36
C PRO A 400 8.81 -16.56 -16.69
N ALA A 401 8.74 -17.90 -16.65
CA ALA A 401 8.48 -18.73 -17.83
C ALA A 401 7.09 -18.45 -18.39
N LYS A 402 6.98 -18.30 -19.73
CA LYS A 402 5.68 -18.13 -20.40
C LYS A 402 4.80 -19.38 -20.32
N VAL A 403 3.49 -19.20 -20.40
CA VAL A 403 2.52 -20.27 -20.56
C VAL A 403 2.70 -21.03 -21.88
N LYS A 404 2.10 -22.22 -22.00
CA LYS A 404 2.05 -23.04 -23.20
C LYS A 404 0.61 -23.45 -23.52
N GLY A 405 0.32 -23.73 -24.77
CA GLY A 405 -0.93 -24.38 -25.22
C GLY A 405 -2.17 -23.58 -24.86
N VAL A 406 -2.12 -22.24 -25.00
CA VAL A 406 -3.30 -21.40 -24.79
C VAL A 406 -4.36 -21.76 -25.82
N ARG A 407 -5.52 -22.21 -25.34
CA ARG A 407 -6.64 -22.62 -26.22
C ARG A 407 -7.99 -22.36 -25.55
N LEU A 408 -9.00 -22.22 -26.35
CA LEU A 408 -10.39 -22.18 -25.91
C LEU A 408 -10.94 -23.59 -25.81
N ILE A 409 -11.70 -23.85 -24.77
CA ILE A 409 -12.52 -25.05 -24.60
C ILE A 409 -13.96 -24.66 -24.27
N GLU A 410 -14.92 -25.48 -24.64
CA GLU A 410 -16.30 -25.35 -24.20
C GLU A 410 -16.48 -26.13 -22.89
N GLU A 411 -17.08 -25.51 -21.88
CA GLU A 411 -17.39 -26.14 -20.60
C GLU A 411 -18.82 -25.78 -20.19
N GLY A 412 -19.73 -26.74 -20.25
CA GLY A 412 -21.15 -26.49 -19.99
C GLY A 412 -21.73 -25.50 -20.99
N ASP A 413 -22.27 -24.39 -20.49
CA ASP A 413 -22.88 -23.31 -21.29
C ASP A 413 -21.91 -22.14 -21.58
N GLY A 414 -20.61 -22.32 -21.37
CA GLY A 414 -19.63 -21.23 -21.47
C GLY A 414 -18.32 -21.64 -22.14
N ASN A 415 -17.55 -20.62 -22.47
CA ASN A 415 -16.23 -20.73 -23.06
C ASN A 415 -15.15 -20.48 -22.01
N VAL A 416 -14.14 -21.32 -21.94
CA VAL A 416 -13.02 -21.21 -20.99
C VAL A 416 -11.71 -21.19 -21.76
N LEU A 417 -10.92 -20.15 -21.51
CA LEU A 417 -9.55 -20.05 -21.97
C LEU A 417 -8.65 -20.81 -20.98
N VAL A 418 -7.91 -21.82 -21.47
CA VAL A 418 -7.02 -22.63 -20.63
C VAL A 418 -5.59 -22.58 -21.13
N TRP A 419 -4.64 -22.82 -20.24
CA TRP A 419 -3.21 -22.87 -20.55
C TRP A 419 -2.46 -23.80 -19.61
N LEU A 420 -1.23 -24.12 -19.96
CA LEU A 420 -0.36 -25.01 -19.22
C LEU A 420 0.93 -24.30 -18.83
N LEU A 421 1.53 -24.76 -17.74
CA LEU A 421 2.87 -24.40 -17.31
C LEU A 421 3.76 -25.63 -17.25
N SER A 422 5.04 -25.48 -17.53
CA SER A 422 5.99 -26.57 -17.30
C SER A 422 6.29 -26.72 -15.81
N LYS A 423 6.52 -27.96 -15.35
CA LYS A 423 6.96 -28.20 -13.95
C LYS A 423 8.23 -27.42 -13.58
N LYS A 424 9.09 -27.14 -14.57
CA LYS A 424 10.33 -26.34 -14.36
C LYS A 424 10.04 -24.89 -13.99
N ALA A 425 8.87 -24.33 -14.31
CA ALA A 425 8.48 -22.96 -13.98
C ALA A 425 8.36 -22.72 -12.45
N TYR A 426 8.19 -23.78 -11.68
CA TYR A 426 8.02 -23.71 -10.21
C TYR A 426 9.28 -24.06 -9.42
N LYS A 427 10.45 -24.25 -10.07
CA LYS A 427 11.69 -24.62 -9.37
C LYS A 427 12.35 -23.46 -8.62
N ASP A 428 12.12 -22.25 -9.06
CA ASP A 428 12.64 -21.02 -8.50
C ASP A 428 11.45 -20.24 -7.92
N GLU A 429 11.36 -20.17 -6.59
CA GLU A 429 10.21 -19.55 -5.89
C GLU A 429 10.06 -18.06 -6.22
N MET A 430 11.16 -17.33 -6.40
CA MET A 430 11.15 -15.92 -6.76
C MET A 430 10.47 -15.70 -8.11
N ASN A 431 10.82 -16.52 -9.12
CA ASN A 431 10.32 -16.41 -10.48
C ASN A 431 9.19 -17.41 -10.78
N ALA A 432 8.64 -18.09 -9.76
CA ALA A 432 7.51 -18.99 -9.94
C ALA A 432 6.28 -18.22 -10.42
N PRO A 433 5.45 -18.85 -11.26
CA PRO A 433 4.17 -18.28 -11.66
C PRO A 433 3.30 -17.96 -10.44
N HIS A 434 2.98 -16.69 -10.25
CA HIS A 434 2.14 -16.24 -9.17
C HIS A 434 0.74 -15.84 -9.66
N ARG A 435 0.67 -15.11 -10.79
CA ARG A 435 -0.59 -14.70 -11.44
C ARG A 435 -0.46 -14.76 -12.96
N PHE A 436 -1.60 -14.72 -13.62
CA PHE A 436 -1.71 -14.65 -15.08
C PHE A 436 -2.48 -13.41 -15.48
N VAL A 437 -2.06 -12.78 -16.58
CA VAL A 437 -2.80 -11.67 -17.18
C VAL A 437 -3.39 -12.14 -18.49
N VAL A 438 -4.69 -12.01 -18.64
CA VAL A 438 -5.43 -12.29 -19.87
C VAL A 438 -5.74 -10.98 -20.56
N TYR A 439 -5.13 -10.76 -21.71
CA TYR A 439 -5.44 -9.62 -22.57
C TYR A 439 -6.41 -10.05 -23.66
N CYS A 440 -7.31 -9.15 -24.05
CA CYS A 440 -8.26 -9.35 -25.15
C CYS A 440 -8.14 -8.23 -26.17
N PHE A 441 -8.03 -8.59 -27.43
CA PHE A 441 -7.97 -7.66 -28.57
C PHE A 441 -9.04 -8.05 -29.59
N GLU A 442 -9.78 -7.07 -30.09
CA GLU A 442 -10.76 -7.26 -31.15
C GLU A 442 -10.09 -7.51 -32.51
N LYS A 443 -10.87 -8.00 -33.48
CA LYS A 443 -10.39 -8.19 -34.85
C LYS A 443 -9.87 -6.87 -35.44
N GLY A 444 -8.62 -6.90 -35.90
CA GLY A 444 -7.94 -5.72 -36.49
C GLY A 444 -7.20 -4.84 -35.49
N GLU A 445 -7.40 -5.02 -34.20
CA GLU A 445 -6.67 -4.28 -33.18
C GLU A 445 -5.20 -4.77 -33.11
N LYS A 446 -4.27 -3.80 -33.02
CA LYS A 446 -2.85 -4.10 -32.88
C LYS A 446 -2.57 -4.64 -31.47
N VAL A 447 -1.99 -5.82 -31.40
CA VAL A 447 -1.62 -6.43 -30.11
C VAL A 447 -0.46 -5.64 -29.46
N LYS A 448 -0.79 -4.85 -28.44
CA LYS A 448 0.14 -4.11 -27.58
C LYS A 448 -0.22 -4.38 -26.13
N LEU A 449 0.75 -4.86 -25.33
CA LEU A 449 0.54 -5.24 -23.93
C LEU A 449 0.80 -4.09 -22.95
N ASP A 450 1.09 -2.90 -23.44
CA ASP A 450 1.34 -1.68 -22.65
C ASP A 450 0.05 -0.95 -22.23
N SER A 451 -1.08 -1.27 -22.86
CA SER A 451 -2.37 -0.65 -22.58
C SER A 451 -3.18 -1.46 -21.55
N PRO A 452 -3.57 -0.84 -20.42
CA PRO A 452 -4.43 -1.51 -19.41
C PRO A 452 -5.86 -1.76 -19.94
N LYS A 453 -6.30 -1.06 -20.98
CA LYS A 453 -7.63 -1.24 -21.60
C LYS A 453 -7.88 -2.66 -22.09
N ASN A 454 -6.81 -3.35 -22.49
CA ASN A 454 -6.88 -4.69 -23.02
C ASN A 454 -6.71 -5.78 -21.96
N ILE A 455 -6.45 -5.41 -20.69
CA ILE A 455 -6.45 -6.36 -19.57
C ILE A 455 -7.90 -6.77 -19.29
N MET A 456 -8.28 -7.96 -19.69
CA MET A 456 -9.59 -8.53 -19.42
C MET A 456 -9.67 -9.15 -18.03
N ALA A 457 -8.60 -9.81 -17.60
CA ALA A 457 -8.53 -10.41 -16.27
C ALA A 457 -7.08 -10.54 -15.76
N ILE A 458 -6.96 -10.53 -14.45
CA ILE A 458 -5.79 -10.99 -13.70
C ILE A 458 -6.29 -12.15 -12.86
N THR A 459 -5.62 -13.31 -12.87
CA THR A 459 -6.08 -14.53 -12.18
C THR A 459 -4.90 -15.34 -11.65
N SER A 460 -5.09 -16.01 -10.53
CA SER A 460 -4.14 -17.01 -9.99
C SER A 460 -4.38 -18.42 -10.57
N LYS A 461 -5.53 -18.63 -11.27
CA LYS A 461 -5.90 -19.92 -11.83
C LYS A 461 -5.34 -20.09 -13.25
N PRO A 462 -4.94 -21.31 -13.67
CA PRO A 462 -4.43 -21.57 -15.02
C PRO A 462 -5.54 -21.61 -16.08
N PHE A 463 -6.63 -20.90 -15.86
CA PHE A 463 -7.77 -20.76 -16.77
C PHE A 463 -8.54 -19.48 -16.49
N PHE A 464 -9.35 -19.07 -17.47
CA PHE A 464 -10.26 -17.94 -17.33
C PHE A 464 -11.58 -18.22 -18.06
N LYS A 465 -12.71 -18.15 -17.37
CA LYS A 465 -14.05 -18.24 -17.95
C LYS A 465 -14.39 -16.94 -18.66
N LEU A 466 -14.67 -17.02 -19.95
CA LEU A 466 -15.04 -15.82 -20.72
C LEU A 466 -16.42 -15.33 -20.29
N PRO A 467 -16.67 -14.01 -20.33
CA PRO A 467 -18.01 -13.46 -20.12
C PRO A 467 -19.02 -14.07 -21.09
N LYS A 468 -20.22 -14.39 -20.58
CA LYS A 468 -21.33 -14.89 -21.43
C LYS A 468 -21.71 -13.87 -22.48
N GLY A 469 -22.07 -14.33 -23.67
CA GLY A 469 -22.56 -13.50 -24.76
C GLY A 469 -21.47 -12.80 -25.58
N MET A 470 -20.18 -13.05 -25.33
CA MET A 470 -19.13 -12.60 -26.25
C MET A 470 -19.31 -13.21 -27.64
N LYS A 471 -19.33 -12.35 -28.67
CA LYS A 471 -19.47 -12.76 -30.09
C LYS A 471 -18.46 -12.00 -30.94
N GLY A 472 -17.82 -12.69 -31.86
CA GLY A 472 -16.87 -12.07 -32.79
C GLY A 472 -15.56 -12.81 -32.92
N LYS A 473 -14.55 -12.12 -33.48
CA LYS A 473 -13.19 -12.66 -33.65
C LYS A 473 -12.26 -11.88 -32.68
N PHE A 474 -11.58 -12.61 -31.80
CA PHE A 474 -10.69 -12.04 -30.79
C PHE A 474 -9.29 -12.67 -30.89
N THR A 475 -8.30 -11.90 -30.42
CA THR A 475 -6.97 -12.41 -30.11
C THR A 475 -6.76 -12.28 -28.61
N PHE A 476 -6.76 -13.40 -27.89
CA PHE A 476 -6.34 -13.42 -26.50
C PHE A 476 -4.83 -13.54 -26.40
N VAL A 477 -4.24 -12.91 -25.39
CA VAL A 477 -2.83 -13.07 -25.04
C VAL A 477 -2.74 -13.35 -23.57
N VAL A 478 -2.03 -14.41 -23.19
CA VAL A 478 -1.82 -14.78 -21.79
C VAL A 478 -0.35 -14.61 -21.45
N THR A 479 -0.09 -13.87 -20.36
CA THR A 479 1.23 -13.70 -19.75
C THR A 479 1.24 -14.27 -18.34
N VAL A 480 2.42 -14.42 -17.77
CA VAL A 480 2.66 -14.84 -16.37
C VAL A 480 3.29 -13.69 -15.62
N LEU A 481 2.85 -13.46 -14.40
CA LEU A 481 3.51 -12.60 -13.44
C LEU A 481 4.14 -13.46 -12.33
N ASP A 482 5.36 -13.15 -11.95
CA ASP A 482 5.97 -13.65 -10.71
C ASP A 482 5.58 -12.80 -9.49
N ARG A 483 6.17 -13.06 -8.33
CA ARG A 483 5.91 -12.32 -7.08
C ARG A 483 6.45 -10.87 -7.13
N MET A 484 7.47 -10.60 -7.95
CA MET A 484 8.02 -9.25 -8.17
C MET A 484 7.33 -8.51 -9.32
N GLN A 485 6.23 -9.09 -9.84
CA GLN A 485 5.42 -8.52 -10.93
C GLN A 485 6.15 -8.46 -12.28
N ASN A 486 7.30 -9.18 -12.43
CA ASN A 486 7.91 -9.34 -13.73
C ASN A 486 6.97 -10.13 -14.64
N GLU A 487 6.83 -9.67 -15.89
CA GLU A 487 5.86 -10.22 -16.83
C GLU A 487 6.55 -11.03 -17.91
N SER A 488 6.08 -12.25 -18.15
CA SER A 488 6.60 -13.11 -19.21
C SER A 488 6.24 -12.59 -20.60
N LYS A 489 6.88 -13.15 -21.63
CA LYS A 489 6.40 -13.00 -23.02
C LYS A 489 4.99 -13.58 -23.14
N GLY A 490 4.12 -12.89 -23.89
CA GLY A 490 2.74 -13.31 -24.12
C GLY A 490 2.61 -14.46 -25.10
N VAL A 491 1.63 -15.33 -24.88
CA VAL A 491 1.24 -16.41 -25.80
C VAL A 491 -0.14 -16.12 -26.35
N LYS A 492 -0.26 -16.06 -27.67
CA LYS A 492 -1.48 -15.67 -28.39
C LYS A 492 -2.38 -16.88 -28.67
N CYS A 493 -3.70 -16.66 -28.60
CA CYS A 493 -4.74 -17.56 -29.05
C CYS A 493 -5.79 -16.78 -29.86
N LYS A 494 -5.98 -17.10 -31.12
CA LYS A 494 -7.02 -16.50 -31.97
C LYS A 494 -8.27 -17.36 -31.90
N VAL A 495 -9.41 -16.76 -31.63
CA VAL A 495 -10.70 -17.44 -31.50
C VAL A 495 -11.79 -16.73 -32.27
N LYS A 496 -12.83 -17.49 -32.63
CA LYS A 496 -14.12 -16.99 -33.12
C LYS A 496 -15.18 -17.51 -32.17
N LEU A 497 -15.87 -16.61 -31.49
CA LEU A 497 -16.97 -16.86 -30.56
C LEU A 497 -18.31 -16.62 -31.23
#